data_b3de4589ed7ea0321186a9ba1f3f0ce6
#
_entry.id   b3de4589ed7ea0321186a9ba1f3f0ce6
#
_cell.length_a   1.000
_cell.length_b   1.000
_cell.length_c   1.000
_cell.angle_alpha   90.00
_cell.angle_beta   90.00
_cell.angle_gamma   90.00
#
_symmetry.space_group_name_H-M   'P 1'
#
loop_
_entity.id
_entity.type
_entity.pdbx_description
1 polymer ?
#
loop_
_entity_poly.entity_id
_entity_poly.type
_entity_poly.pdbx_seq_one_letter_code
_entity_poly.pdbx_strand_id
1 'polypeptide(L)'
;SGCFGVYLTKNQEKSEALAIYQVISQIPRGRVASYGDIAKMAGLPGYARYVGYLLKSVPIDTSLPWHRVVRSDGTIPQETIAKQKPKLMAEKVVLKGQKVSLALFWNPGD
;
A
#
# COMPACT_ATOMS: atom_id res chain seq x y z
N SER A 1 2.23 24.06 -0.65
CA SER A 1 2.47 24.44 -1.34
C SER A 1 1.91 25.33 -1.76
N GLY A 2 1.60 25.69 -1.25
CA GLY A 2 1.21 26.64 -1.51
C GLY A 2 0.64 26.59 -2.61
N CYS A 3 0.05 27.31 -2.93
CA CYS A 3 -0.50 27.13 -4.09
C CYS A 3 0.32 26.60 -5.04
N PHE A 4 1.54 26.83 -4.97
CA PHE A 4 2.31 26.29 -5.98
C PHE A 4 2.33 24.83 -5.89
N GLY A 5 2.08 24.28 -4.79
CA GLY A 5 2.09 22.88 -4.66
C GLY A 5 0.93 22.20 -5.26
N VAL A 6 -0.11 22.90 -5.63
CA VAL A 6 -1.22 22.27 -6.25
C VAL A 6 -0.99 21.93 -7.68
N TYR A 7 0.05 22.45 -8.26
CA TYR A 7 0.32 22.14 -9.65
C TYR A 7 1.52 21.24 -9.76
N LEU A 8 1.31 19.95 -9.58
CA LEU A 8 2.38 19.01 -9.86
C LEU A 8 2.52 18.86 -11.35
N THR A 9 3.73 18.83 -11.83
CA THR A 9 3.97 18.51 -13.22
C THR A 9 3.74 17.02 -13.42
N LYS A 10 3.54 16.60 -14.65
CA LYS A 10 3.39 15.17 -14.93
C LYS A 10 4.61 14.39 -14.47
N ASN A 11 5.80 14.98 -14.56
CA ASN A 11 7.01 14.32 -14.11
C ASN A 11 7.02 14.15 -12.58
N GLN A 12 6.54 15.16 -11.84
CA GLN A 12 6.47 15.07 -10.39
C GLN A 12 5.47 14.02 -9.96
N GLU A 13 4.29 13.96 -10.58
CA GLU A 13 3.31 12.94 -10.27
C GLU A 13 3.84 11.56 -10.56
N LYS A 14 4.55 11.43 -11.69
CA LYS A 14 5.12 10.15 -12.06
C LYS A 14 6.20 9.71 -11.08
N SER A 15 7.04 10.65 -10.62
CA SER A 15 8.07 10.34 -9.66
C SER A 15 7.49 9.91 -8.32
N GLU A 16 6.44 10.57 -7.88
CA GLU A 16 5.77 10.20 -6.62
C GLU A 16 5.13 8.84 -6.74
N ALA A 17 4.45 8.57 -7.85
CA ALA A 17 3.84 7.27 -8.06
C ALA A 17 4.89 6.17 -8.10
N LEU A 18 6.00 6.40 -8.80
CA LEU A 18 7.08 5.42 -8.87
C LEU A 18 7.69 5.13 -7.50
N ALA A 19 7.89 6.17 -6.69
CA ALA A 19 8.42 5.98 -5.34
C ALA A 19 7.50 5.08 -4.51
N ILE A 20 6.20 5.31 -4.61
CA ILE A 20 5.21 4.51 -3.90
C ILE A 20 5.20 3.07 -4.41
N TYR A 21 5.21 2.87 -5.73
CA TYR A 21 5.23 1.53 -6.30
C TYR A 21 6.50 0.77 -5.90
N GLN A 22 7.64 1.46 -5.83
CA GLN A 22 8.88 0.82 -5.40
C GLN A 22 8.78 0.31 -3.97
N VAL A 23 8.19 1.10 -3.08
CA VAL A 23 8.00 0.68 -1.69
C VAL A 23 7.09 -0.54 -1.63
N ILE A 24 5.97 -0.50 -2.36
CA ILE A 24 5.02 -1.62 -2.35
C ILE A 24 5.71 -2.88 -2.87
N SER A 25 6.52 -2.77 -3.90
CA SER A 25 7.19 -3.92 -4.49
C SER A 25 8.17 -4.59 -3.52
N GLN A 26 8.60 -3.89 -2.49
CA GLN A 26 9.54 -4.42 -1.52
C GLN A 26 8.88 -5.11 -0.34
N ILE A 27 7.57 -5.01 -0.19
CA ILE A 27 6.88 -5.67 0.92
C ILE A 27 7.06 -7.18 0.79
N PRO A 28 7.67 -7.84 1.79
CA PRO A 28 7.94 -9.27 1.69
C PRO A 28 6.66 -10.10 1.69
N ARG A 29 6.76 -11.28 1.11
CA ARG A 29 5.67 -12.26 1.15
C ARG A 29 5.34 -12.58 2.61
N GLY A 30 4.07 -12.62 2.95
CA GLY A 30 3.62 -12.91 4.30
C GLY A 30 3.62 -11.72 5.23
N ARG A 31 3.94 -10.53 4.72
CA ARG A 31 3.91 -9.29 5.49
C ARG A 31 2.97 -8.29 4.83
N VAL A 32 2.55 -7.29 5.61
CA VAL A 32 1.67 -6.24 5.11
C VAL A 32 2.21 -4.88 5.53
N ALA A 33 1.74 -3.83 4.89
CA ALA A 33 2.08 -2.47 5.25
C ALA A 33 0.84 -1.60 5.13
N SER A 34 0.78 -0.52 5.90
CA SER A 34 -0.36 0.38 5.82
C SER A 34 -0.12 1.45 4.75
N TYR A 35 -1.21 2.07 4.30
CA TYR A 35 -1.11 3.16 3.35
C TYR A 35 -0.19 4.27 3.86
N GLY A 36 -0.32 4.62 5.14
CA GLY A 36 0.50 5.67 5.72
C GLY A 36 1.97 5.29 5.82
N ASP A 37 2.26 4.03 6.16
CA ASP A 37 3.64 3.56 6.24
C ASP A 37 4.29 3.58 4.86
N ILE A 38 3.56 3.16 3.84
CA ILE A 38 4.08 3.19 2.48
C ILE A 38 4.41 4.61 2.06
N ALA A 39 3.51 5.55 2.36
CA ALA A 39 3.75 6.95 2.04
C ALA A 39 5.00 7.48 2.74
N LYS A 40 5.17 7.15 4.03
CA LYS A 40 6.35 7.59 4.78
C LYS A 40 7.63 7.00 4.20
N MET A 41 7.62 5.70 3.88
CA MET A 41 8.79 5.05 3.30
C MET A 41 9.15 5.59 1.93
N ALA A 42 8.16 6.08 1.19
CA ALA A 42 8.39 6.69 -0.11
C ALA A 42 8.89 8.15 0.01
N GLY A 43 9.03 8.67 1.23
CA GLY A 43 9.43 10.04 1.43
C GLY A 43 8.29 11.03 1.25
N LEU A 44 7.04 10.56 1.34
CA LEU A 44 5.85 11.37 1.09
C LEU A 44 4.88 11.27 2.27
N PRO A 45 5.30 11.70 3.48
CA PRO A 45 4.40 11.63 4.63
C PRO A 45 3.13 12.44 4.35
N GLY A 46 1.99 11.91 4.77
CA GLY A 46 0.70 12.55 4.50
C GLY A 46 0.04 12.13 3.20
N TYR A 47 0.70 11.29 2.41
CA TYR A 47 0.16 10.87 1.12
C TYR A 47 -0.58 9.53 1.16
N ALA A 48 -1.09 9.13 2.33
CA ALA A 48 -1.80 7.85 2.45
C ALA A 48 -2.99 7.73 1.48
N ARG A 49 -3.75 8.82 1.31
CA ARG A 49 -4.87 8.81 0.38
C ARG A 49 -4.42 8.63 -1.06
N TYR A 50 -3.29 9.22 -1.40
CA TYR A 50 -2.73 9.09 -2.73
C TYR A 50 -2.30 7.63 -3.00
N VAL A 51 -1.73 6.96 -2.00
CA VAL A 51 -1.41 5.54 -2.11
C VAL A 51 -2.68 4.75 -2.42
N GLY A 52 -3.76 5.01 -1.70
CA GLY A 52 -5.03 4.34 -1.96
C GLY A 52 -5.56 4.61 -3.37
N TYR A 53 -5.43 5.84 -3.83
CA TYR A 53 -5.84 6.22 -5.18
C TYR A 53 -5.04 5.45 -6.23
N LEU A 54 -3.73 5.37 -6.06
CA LEU A 54 -2.89 4.65 -7.00
C LEU A 54 -3.24 3.17 -7.05
N LEU A 55 -3.54 2.57 -5.90
CA LEU A 55 -3.87 1.15 -5.87
C LEU A 55 -5.17 0.83 -6.57
N LYS A 56 -6.11 1.78 -6.60
CA LYS A 56 -7.36 1.59 -7.35
C LYS A 56 -7.12 1.59 -8.85
N SER A 57 -6.02 2.18 -9.30
CA SER A 57 -5.70 2.29 -10.71
C SER A 57 -4.80 1.17 -11.22
N VAL A 58 -4.34 0.30 -10.33
CA VAL A 58 -3.44 -0.79 -10.72
C VAL A 58 -4.20 -1.85 -11.49
N PRO A 59 -3.67 -2.35 -12.62
CA PRO A 59 -4.33 -3.43 -13.35
C PRO A 59 -4.49 -4.68 -12.51
N ILE A 60 -5.57 -5.41 -12.72
CA ILE A 60 -5.87 -6.58 -11.90
C ILE A 60 -4.83 -7.69 -12.07
N ASP A 61 -4.14 -7.73 -13.20
CA ASP A 61 -3.12 -8.74 -13.47
C ASP A 61 -1.71 -8.26 -13.16
N THR A 62 -1.58 -7.17 -12.40
CA THR A 62 -0.27 -6.63 -12.06
C THR A 62 0.53 -7.59 -11.19
N SER A 63 1.86 -7.58 -11.34
CA SER A 63 2.75 -8.34 -10.48
C SER A 63 3.02 -7.59 -9.17
N LEU A 64 2.59 -6.34 -9.06
CA LEU A 64 2.78 -5.55 -7.84
C LEU A 64 1.99 -6.18 -6.68
N PRO A 65 2.61 -6.40 -5.51
CA PRO A 65 1.90 -7.04 -4.39
C PRO A 65 0.97 -6.08 -3.67
N TRP A 66 -0.01 -5.54 -4.39
CA TRP A 66 -0.97 -4.58 -3.84
C TRP A 66 -1.82 -5.18 -2.73
N HIS A 67 -2.00 -6.51 -2.74
CA HIS A 67 -2.78 -7.20 -1.72
C HIS A 67 -2.13 -7.13 -0.33
N ARG A 68 -0.86 -6.75 -0.26
CA ARG A 68 -0.13 -6.59 1.02
C ARG A 68 -0.29 -5.20 1.62
N VAL A 69 -1.17 -4.38 1.07
CA VAL A 69 -1.44 -3.04 1.57
C VAL A 69 -2.78 -3.03 2.28
N VAL A 70 -2.78 -2.64 3.55
CA VAL A 70 -3.97 -2.65 4.40
C VAL A 70 -4.08 -1.34 5.16
N ARG A 71 -5.13 -1.17 5.93
CA ARG A 71 -5.28 0.01 6.77
C ARG A 71 -4.33 -0.06 7.96
N SER A 72 -4.11 1.07 8.62
CA SER A 72 -3.15 1.15 9.72
C SER A 72 -3.47 0.22 10.89
N ASP A 73 -4.71 -0.18 11.06
CA ASP A 73 -5.12 -1.12 12.10
C ASP A 73 -5.13 -2.56 11.62
N GLY A 74 -4.70 -2.81 10.40
CA GLY A 74 -4.68 -4.15 9.81
C GLY A 74 -5.94 -4.52 9.05
N THR A 75 -6.94 -3.66 9.01
CA THR A 75 -8.21 -3.97 8.34
C THR A 75 -8.04 -3.93 6.83
N ILE A 76 -8.58 -4.93 6.15
CA ILE A 76 -8.62 -4.95 4.70
C ILE A 76 -9.85 -4.16 4.24
N PRO A 77 -9.70 -3.23 3.29
CA PRO A 77 -10.85 -2.47 2.81
C PRO A 77 -11.96 -3.36 2.26
N GLN A 78 -13.19 -3.03 2.56
CA GLN A 78 -14.35 -3.79 2.12
C GLN A 78 -14.41 -3.94 0.61
N GLU A 79 -13.97 -2.90 -0.12
CA GLU A 79 -14.04 -2.90 -1.57
C GLU A 79 -13.11 -3.91 -2.21
N THR A 80 -12.05 -4.30 -1.54
CA THR A 80 -11.02 -5.15 -2.11
C THR A 80 -10.86 -6.49 -1.41
N ILE A 81 -11.57 -6.70 -0.29
CA ILE A 81 -11.35 -7.90 0.53
C ILE A 81 -11.53 -9.19 -0.26
N ALA A 82 -12.48 -9.24 -1.17
CA ALA A 82 -12.74 -10.44 -1.96
C ALA A 82 -11.53 -10.85 -2.82
N LYS A 83 -10.70 -9.88 -3.20
CA LYS A 83 -9.51 -10.13 -4.01
C LYS A 83 -8.25 -10.26 -3.16
N GLN A 84 -8.14 -9.48 -2.09
CA GLN A 84 -6.95 -9.51 -1.24
C GLN A 84 -6.88 -10.73 -0.35
N LYS A 85 -8.00 -11.12 0.25
CA LYS A 85 -8.02 -12.21 1.21
C LYS A 85 -7.45 -13.51 0.66
N PRO A 86 -7.88 -14.01 -0.53
CA PRO A 86 -7.32 -15.24 -1.06
C PRO A 86 -5.82 -15.16 -1.31
N LYS A 87 -5.34 -14.00 -1.77
CA LYS A 87 -3.92 -13.82 -2.03
C LYS A 87 -3.10 -13.83 -0.73
N LEU A 88 -3.61 -13.19 0.32
CA LEU A 88 -2.94 -13.18 1.62
C LEU A 88 -2.95 -14.57 2.24
N MET A 89 -4.06 -15.29 2.12
CA MET A 89 -4.14 -16.64 2.64
C MET A 89 -3.18 -17.57 1.92
N ALA A 90 -2.97 -17.36 0.63
CA ALA A 90 -1.99 -18.14 -0.12
C ALA A 90 -0.56 -17.89 0.37
N GLU A 91 -0.32 -16.76 1.00
CA GLU A 91 0.97 -16.44 1.62
C GLU A 91 1.01 -16.82 3.09
N LYS A 92 0.01 -17.57 3.55
CA LYS A 92 -0.09 -18.05 4.92
C LYS A 92 -0.31 -16.93 5.95
N VAL A 93 -0.89 -15.83 5.50
CA VAL A 93 -1.29 -14.75 6.41
C VAL A 93 -2.62 -15.14 7.04
N VAL A 94 -2.65 -15.21 8.36
CA VAL A 94 -3.85 -15.57 9.10
C VAL A 94 -4.66 -14.30 9.35
N LEU A 95 -5.96 -14.37 9.00
CA LEU A 95 -6.86 -13.24 9.16
C LEU A 95 -7.87 -13.53 10.26
N LYS A 96 -8.16 -12.52 11.06
CA LYS A 96 -9.30 -12.57 11.97
C LYS A 96 -10.38 -11.69 11.37
N GLY A 97 -11.38 -12.31 10.75
CA GLY A 97 -12.37 -11.56 10.00
C GLY A 97 -11.72 -10.81 8.85
N GLN A 98 -11.71 -9.49 8.92
CA GLN A 98 -11.12 -8.65 7.89
C GLN A 98 -9.80 -8.03 8.33
N LYS A 99 -9.22 -8.51 9.44
CA LYS A 99 -8.01 -7.90 9.99
C LYS A 99 -6.81 -8.81 9.93
N VAL A 100 -5.65 -8.21 9.65
CA VAL A 100 -4.35 -8.86 9.72
C VAL A 100 -3.69 -8.44 11.03
N SER A 101 -2.99 -9.36 11.67
CA SER A 101 -2.28 -9.06 12.92
C SER A 101 -1.23 -7.96 12.71
N LEU A 102 -1.15 -7.03 13.66
CA LEU A 102 -0.15 -5.97 13.61
C LEU A 102 1.27 -6.53 13.67
N ALA A 103 1.44 -7.75 14.18
CA ALA A 103 2.74 -8.40 14.23
C ALA A 103 3.29 -8.71 12.83
N LEU A 104 2.42 -8.75 11.82
CA LEU A 104 2.84 -9.03 10.45
C LEU A 104 3.18 -7.77 9.66
N PHE A 105 3.10 -6.61 10.29
CA PHE A 105 3.46 -5.38 9.61
C PHE A 105 4.95 -5.34 9.34
N TRP A 106 5.28 -4.94 8.12
CA TRP A 106 6.66 -4.88 7.66
C TRP A 106 7.38 -3.65 8.21
N ASN A 107 8.54 -3.88 8.81
CA ASN A 107 9.38 -2.81 9.34
C ASN A 107 10.78 -2.92 8.73
N PRO A 108 11.03 -2.26 7.60
CA PRO A 108 12.28 -2.44 6.88
C PRO A 108 13.53 -1.97 7.63
N GLY A 109 13.40 -1.25 8.70
CA GLY A 109 14.54 -0.82 9.49
C GLY A 109 14.95 -1.79 10.58
N ASP A 110 14.20 -2.86 10.77
CA ASP A 110 14.44 -3.81 11.88
C ASP A 110 15.37 -4.94 11.52
#